data_657d349fbcba35a210cc1d64cf1fc2ff
#
_entry.id   657d349fbcba35a210cc1d64cf1fc2ff
#
_cell.length_a   1.000
_cell.length_b   1.000
_cell.length_c   1.000
_cell.angle_alpha   90.00
_cell.angle_beta   90.00
_cell.angle_gamma   90.00
#
_symmetry.space_group_name_H-M   'P 1'
#
loop_
_entity.id
_entity.type
_entity.pdbx_description
1 polymer ?
#
loop_
_entity_poly.entity_id
_entity_poly.type
_entity_poly.pdbx_seq_one_letter_code
_entity_poly.pdbx_strand_id
1 'polypeptide(L)'
;KSGSVVVDKENTSGFGSEMERPFLAFYTYANPDLSKTLFSAYSLDKGRTWIKQGEIDLPNPVECDLRNPHVSWYEEYGRWIMTVSSGSSVLFYASSDCKEWHFLSEFKDVTSQGANWEGTDFFPMKVQGKEIKKWVLLVNMENGLGNGTPSTCYYIGDFDGTSFQITQTKELWLDYGKDNYAGSTFSGLNGDDRIFLGWMSCWEYANLLPTSVGRGNMIIPRRLGLVEEGRHYMLASVIPSGLSAFYADSCLVGPVKLSDENGLRKEFPYPGESFVMRLNFDNSDNRAIWKADNYGIRLKTRSGKALTIGYQNELSYYYIDRSGLEIEPSVEGFEQLMGAGYRSETPVSDWLILFDQNSIELFASGGRVAMTSLCYPDDEFTTFELYAESGAVNLLKASIIQLKNELIK
;
A
#
# COMPACT_ATOMS: atom_id res chain seq x y z
N LYS A 1 -12.42 12.94 12.04
CA LYS A 1 -11.84 11.70 11.52
C LYS A 1 -11.59 11.82 10.02
N SER A 2 -11.31 10.70 9.33
CA SER A 2 -10.90 10.63 7.92
C SER A 2 -11.81 11.38 6.94
N GLY A 3 -11.23 11.79 5.83
CA GLY A 3 -11.88 12.52 4.76
C GLY A 3 -10.90 12.90 3.66
N SER A 4 -11.28 13.78 2.78
CA SER A 4 -10.45 14.26 1.68
C SER A 4 -10.45 15.78 1.57
N VAL A 5 -9.43 16.31 0.89
CA VAL A 5 -9.30 17.72 0.57
C VAL A 5 -9.07 17.85 -0.93
N VAL A 6 -9.81 18.74 -1.59
CA VAL A 6 -9.66 19.03 -3.01
C VAL A 6 -9.52 20.52 -3.25
N VAL A 7 -8.90 20.88 -4.36
CA VAL A 7 -8.84 22.28 -4.85
C VAL A 7 -9.94 22.47 -5.87
N ASP A 8 -10.87 23.37 -5.59
CA ASP A 8 -11.92 23.76 -6.53
C ASP A 8 -11.36 24.79 -7.52
N LYS A 9 -10.74 24.27 -8.58
CA LYS A 9 -10.00 25.09 -9.57
C LYS A 9 -10.91 26.05 -10.31
N GLU A 10 -12.14 25.66 -10.58
CA GLU A 10 -13.11 26.43 -11.36
C GLU A 10 -14.06 27.25 -10.47
N ASN A 11 -13.85 27.21 -9.13
CA ASN A 11 -14.71 27.86 -8.14
C ASN A 11 -16.19 27.48 -8.32
N THR A 12 -16.45 26.21 -8.60
CA THR A 12 -17.82 25.69 -8.78
C THR A 12 -18.66 25.85 -7.52
N SER A 13 -18.01 25.77 -6.36
CA SER A 13 -18.64 25.99 -5.06
C SER A 13 -19.03 27.46 -4.79
N GLY A 14 -18.43 28.40 -5.53
CA GLY A 14 -18.66 29.84 -5.32
C GLY A 14 -18.10 30.37 -3.97
N PHE A 15 -17.26 29.60 -3.24
CA PHE A 15 -16.65 30.08 -1.99
C PHE A 15 -15.42 30.97 -2.23
N GLY A 16 -14.79 30.86 -3.39
CA GLY A 16 -13.63 31.65 -3.76
C GLY A 16 -13.97 32.85 -4.64
N SER A 17 -12.94 33.36 -5.31
CA SER A 17 -13.01 34.40 -6.31
C SER A 17 -12.19 34.04 -7.55
N GLU A 18 -12.13 34.91 -8.56
CA GLU A 18 -11.27 34.69 -9.73
C GLU A 18 -9.79 34.50 -9.37
N MET A 19 -9.33 35.12 -8.26
CA MET A 19 -7.94 35.09 -7.82
C MET A 19 -7.68 34.09 -6.68
N GLU A 20 -8.72 33.60 -5.99
CA GLU A 20 -8.61 32.73 -4.81
C GLU A 20 -9.36 31.42 -5.07
N ARG A 21 -8.64 30.34 -5.30
CA ARG A 21 -9.22 29.00 -5.49
C ARG A 21 -9.43 28.36 -4.12
N PRO A 22 -10.66 28.01 -3.75
CA PRO A 22 -10.89 27.42 -2.44
C PRO A 22 -10.40 25.98 -2.36
N PHE A 23 -9.85 25.62 -1.20
CA PHE A 23 -9.68 24.24 -0.80
C PHE A 23 -10.96 23.80 -0.10
N LEU A 24 -11.50 22.65 -0.48
CA LEU A 24 -12.69 22.08 0.10
C LEU A 24 -12.32 20.81 0.87
N ALA A 25 -12.69 20.74 2.13
CA ALA A 25 -12.50 19.59 2.98
C ALA A 25 -13.84 18.91 3.25
N PHE A 26 -13.85 17.59 3.11
CA PHE A 26 -14.99 16.72 3.43
C PHE A 26 -14.52 15.68 4.44
N TYR A 27 -15.20 15.55 5.58
CA TYR A 27 -14.70 14.72 6.66
C TYR A 27 -15.82 14.13 7.52
N THR A 28 -15.50 13.02 8.17
CA THR A 28 -16.37 12.35 9.13
C THR A 28 -16.23 13.00 10.49
N TYR A 29 -17.34 13.37 11.12
CA TYR A 29 -17.43 13.79 12.51
C TYR A 29 -18.05 12.64 13.33
N ALA A 30 -17.43 12.31 14.46
CA ALA A 30 -18.00 11.37 15.42
C ALA A 30 -18.75 12.17 16.48
N ASN A 31 -20.04 11.98 16.56
CA ASN A 31 -20.89 12.60 17.55
C ASN A 31 -20.66 12.00 18.95
N PRO A 32 -21.08 12.67 20.04
CA PRO A 32 -20.94 12.14 21.40
C PRO A 32 -21.63 10.79 21.63
N ASP A 33 -22.68 10.48 20.88
CA ASP A 33 -23.41 9.20 20.88
C ASP A 33 -22.75 8.13 19.99
N LEU A 34 -21.54 8.41 19.46
CA LEU A 34 -20.76 7.58 18.55
C LEU A 34 -21.33 7.46 17.11
N SER A 35 -22.48 8.05 16.82
CA SER A 35 -22.96 8.16 15.43
C SER A 35 -21.98 8.99 14.58
N LYS A 36 -22.00 8.79 13.28
CA LYS A 36 -21.10 9.45 12.34
C LYS A 36 -21.90 10.34 11.38
N THR A 37 -21.41 11.54 11.22
CA THR A 37 -22.00 12.55 10.34
C THR A 37 -20.91 13.12 9.44
N LEU A 38 -21.22 13.42 8.20
CA LEU A 38 -20.30 14.03 7.26
C LEU A 38 -20.42 15.55 7.31
N PHE A 39 -19.27 16.21 7.30
CA PHE A 39 -19.16 17.67 7.35
C PHE A 39 -18.29 18.20 6.23
N SER A 40 -18.50 19.46 5.87
CA SER A 40 -17.64 20.19 4.94
C SER A 40 -17.08 21.47 5.56
N ALA A 41 -15.94 21.89 5.02
CA ALA A 41 -15.30 23.15 5.31
C ALA A 41 -14.55 23.65 4.07
N TYR A 42 -14.28 24.96 3.99
CA TYR A 42 -13.42 25.48 2.93
C TYR A 42 -12.33 26.40 3.50
N SER A 43 -11.26 26.57 2.72
CA SER A 43 -10.13 27.45 3.02
C SER A 43 -9.80 28.31 1.82
N LEU A 44 -9.52 29.58 2.05
CA LEU A 44 -9.06 30.52 1.02
C LEU A 44 -7.54 30.82 1.13
N ASP A 45 -6.88 30.30 2.15
CA ASP A 45 -5.46 30.53 2.46
C ASP A 45 -4.60 29.27 2.34
N LYS A 46 -4.99 28.35 1.44
CA LYS A 46 -4.31 27.07 1.16
C LYS A 46 -4.24 26.14 2.38
N GLY A 47 -5.34 26.07 3.13
CA GLY A 47 -5.50 25.14 4.24
C GLY A 47 -4.95 25.62 5.59
N ARG A 48 -4.49 26.90 5.71
CA ARG A 48 -4.00 27.44 6.98
C ARG A 48 -5.14 27.70 7.95
N THR A 49 -6.25 28.23 7.47
CA THR A 49 -7.49 28.37 8.23
C THR A 49 -8.67 27.78 7.48
N TRP A 50 -9.69 27.35 8.22
CA TRP A 50 -10.86 26.68 7.67
C TRP A 50 -12.17 27.29 8.17
N ILE A 51 -13.09 27.51 7.25
CA ILE A 51 -14.46 27.97 7.52
C ILE A 51 -15.38 26.76 7.39
N LYS A 52 -15.99 26.35 8.50
CA LYS A 52 -16.93 25.22 8.53
C LYS A 52 -18.22 25.59 7.84
N GLN A 53 -18.72 24.73 6.98
CA GLN A 53 -20.02 24.88 6.31
C GLN A 53 -21.15 24.14 7.04
N GLY A 54 -20.82 23.11 7.76
CA GLY A 54 -21.79 22.31 8.50
C GLY A 54 -21.89 20.87 7.97
N GLU A 55 -22.98 20.25 8.33
CA GLU A 55 -23.34 18.89 7.94
C GLU A 55 -23.66 18.81 6.46
N ILE A 56 -23.25 17.71 5.83
CA ILE A 56 -23.59 17.40 4.43
C ILE A 56 -24.81 16.50 4.47
N ASP A 57 -25.91 16.99 3.90
CA ASP A 57 -27.12 16.19 3.72
C ASP A 57 -26.93 15.25 2.52
N LEU A 58 -26.85 13.96 2.78
CA LEU A 58 -26.74 12.91 1.75
C LEU A 58 -27.96 11.98 1.80
N PRO A 59 -28.63 11.74 0.67
CA PRO A 59 -29.57 10.63 0.58
C PRO A 59 -28.89 9.32 0.96
N ASN A 60 -29.37 8.66 2.01
CA ASN A 60 -28.79 7.41 2.51
C ASN A 60 -29.74 6.21 2.27
N PRO A 61 -29.63 5.53 1.12
CA PRO A 61 -30.54 4.44 0.76
C PRO A 61 -30.30 3.14 1.53
N VAL A 62 -29.15 3.04 2.25
CA VAL A 62 -28.73 1.80 2.94
C VAL A 62 -28.90 1.85 4.45
N GLU A 63 -29.29 3.00 5.00
CA GLU A 63 -29.54 3.21 6.44
C GLU A 63 -28.39 2.80 7.37
N CYS A 64 -27.14 2.86 6.86
CA CYS A 64 -25.91 2.58 7.61
C CYS A 64 -25.13 3.87 7.85
N ASP A 65 -24.21 3.83 8.81
CA ASP A 65 -23.27 4.94 9.05
C ASP A 65 -22.46 5.27 7.79
N LEU A 66 -22.53 6.53 7.37
CA LEU A 66 -21.70 7.06 6.28
C LEU A 66 -20.38 7.58 6.83
N ARG A 67 -19.27 7.18 6.21
CA ARG A 67 -17.93 7.58 6.68
C ARG A 67 -16.93 7.76 5.55
N ASN A 68 -15.84 8.49 5.86
CA ASN A 68 -14.64 8.62 5.05
C ASN A 68 -14.94 9.11 3.62
N PRO A 69 -15.55 10.30 3.45
CA PRO A 69 -15.87 10.82 2.12
C PRO A 69 -14.58 11.12 1.35
N HIS A 70 -14.51 10.63 0.13
CA HIS A 70 -13.47 10.98 -0.83
C HIS A 70 -14.10 11.70 -2.02
N VAL A 71 -13.64 12.90 -2.33
CA VAL A 71 -14.20 13.76 -3.37
C VAL A 71 -13.15 14.06 -4.42
N SER A 72 -13.54 14.02 -5.69
CA SER A 72 -12.70 14.37 -6.82
C SER A 72 -13.51 15.01 -7.94
N TRP A 73 -12.91 15.97 -8.64
CA TRP A 73 -13.49 16.51 -9.87
C TRP A 73 -13.16 15.60 -11.06
N TYR A 74 -14.17 15.26 -11.83
CA TYR A 74 -14.02 14.44 -13.03
C TYR A 74 -14.41 15.24 -14.27
N GLU A 75 -13.39 15.66 -15.01
CA GLU A 75 -13.50 16.50 -16.19
C GLU A 75 -14.41 15.89 -17.24
N GLU A 76 -14.31 14.57 -17.45
CA GLU A 76 -15.09 13.84 -18.44
C GLU A 76 -16.61 13.96 -18.21
N TYR A 77 -17.02 14.08 -16.94
CA TYR A 77 -18.43 14.21 -16.56
C TYR A 77 -18.83 15.62 -16.12
N GLY A 78 -17.88 16.57 -16.10
CA GLY A 78 -18.11 17.96 -15.71
C GLY A 78 -18.74 18.12 -14.33
N ARG A 79 -18.35 17.25 -13.36
CA ARG A 79 -18.92 17.24 -12.01
C ARG A 79 -18.00 16.62 -10.97
N TRP A 80 -18.31 16.88 -9.73
CA TRP A 80 -17.71 16.25 -8.58
C TRP A 80 -18.33 14.87 -8.35
N ILE A 81 -17.49 13.89 -8.02
CA ILE A 81 -17.90 12.57 -7.56
C ILE A 81 -17.41 12.41 -6.11
N MET A 82 -18.29 11.99 -5.23
CA MET A 82 -17.96 11.61 -3.86
C MET A 82 -18.20 10.11 -3.71
N THR A 83 -17.22 9.41 -3.16
CA THR A 83 -17.36 8.04 -2.66
C THR A 83 -17.41 8.06 -1.15
N VAL A 84 -18.29 7.26 -0.55
CA VAL A 84 -18.50 7.18 0.90
C VAL A 84 -18.60 5.73 1.31
N SER A 85 -17.85 5.33 2.33
CA SER A 85 -17.97 3.98 2.90
C SER A 85 -19.24 3.85 3.72
N SER A 86 -19.93 2.72 3.59
CA SER A 86 -21.14 2.36 4.34
C SER A 86 -21.18 0.86 4.60
N GLY A 87 -20.83 0.43 5.81
CA GLY A 87 -20.71 -0.99 6.14
C GLY A 87 -19.71 -1.71 5.22
N SER A 88 -20.18 -2.68 4.43
CA SER A 88 -19.39 -3.41 3.42
C SER A 88 -19.70 -2.93 1.99
N SER A 89 -19.97 -1.64 1.81
CA SER A 89 -20.26 -1.06 0.50
C SER A 89 -19.66 0.34 0.34
N VAL A 90 -19.66 0.82 -0.89
CA VAL A 90 -19.30 2.19 -1.26
C VAL A 90 -20.47 2.83 -1.98
N LEU A 91 -20.90 3.97 -1.48
CA LEU A 91 -21.94 4.78 -2.11
C LEU A 91 -21.30 5.87 -2.97
N PHE A 92 -21.85 6.07 -4.16
CA PHE A 92 -21.42 7.09 -5.10
C PHE A 92 -22.45 8.23 -5.15
N TYR A 93 -21.94 9.47 -5.10
CA TYR A 93 -22.73 10.68 -5.23
C TYR A 93 -22.11 11.62 -6.24
N ALA A 94 -22.92 12.47 -6.85
CA ALA A 94 -22.47 13.53 -7.73
C ALA A 94 -22.95 14.90 -7.25
N SER A 95 -22.16 15.92 -7.54
CA SER A 95 -22.49 17.33 -7.29
C SER A 95 -21.91 18.22 -8.41
N SER A 96 -22.58 19.31 -8.74
CA SER A 96 -22.04 20.35 -9.60
C SER A 96 -21.31 21.45 -8.83
N ASP A 97 -21.56 21.58 -7.53
CA ASP A 97 -21.15 22.72 -6.71
C ASP A 97 -20.53 22.36 -5.34
N CYS A 98 -20.38 21.07 -5.05
CA CYS A 98 -19.89 20.56 -3.76
C CYS A 98 -20.78 20.88 -2.54
N LYS A 99 -22.02 21.34 -2.76
CA LYS A 99 -22.97 21.67 -1.71
C LYS A 99 -24.18 20.73 -1.73
N GLU A 100 -24.77 20.55 -2.91
CA GLU A 100 -25.89 19.65 -3.12
C GLU A 100 -25.40 18.36 -3.75
N TRP A 101 -25.73 17.22 -3.16
CA TRP A 101 -25.27 15.91 -3.57
C TRP A 101 -26.44 15.00 -3.94
N HIS A 102 -26.30 14.30 -5.05
CA HIS A 102 -27.29 13.36 -5.56
C HIS A 102 -26.72 11.95 -5.54
N PHE A 103 -27.46 11.01 -4.99
CA PHE A 103 -27.10 9.60 -5.01
C PHE A 103 -27.04 9.07 -6.46
N LEU A 104 -26.01 8.33 -6.79
CA LEU A 104 -25.83 7.69 -8.09
C LEU A 104 -26.04 6.18 -8.03
N SER A 105 -25.23 5.51 -7.23
CA SER A 105 -25.21 4.05 -7.15
C SER A 105 -24.52 3.56 -5.88
N GLU A 106 -24.66 2.26 -5.64
CA GLU A 106 -23.94 1.53 -4.60
C GLU A 106 -23.08 0.45 -5.26
N PHE A 107 -21.84 0.30 -4.79
CA PHE A 107 -20.95 -0.81 -5.11
C PHE A 107 -20.82 -1.71 -3.90
N LYS A 108 -21.02 -3.02 -4.10
CA LYS A 108 -20.83 -4.09 -3.12
C LYS A 108 -20.05 -5.23 -3.75
N ASP A 109 -19.12 -5.77 -2.98
CA ASP A 109 -18.54 -7.07 -3.30
C ASP A 109 -19.16 -8.14 -2.40
N VAL A 110 -19.89 -9.07 -3.01
CA VAL A 110 -20.57 -10.15 -2.28
C VAL A 110 -19.58 -11.14 -1.64
N THR A 111 -18.33 -11.16 -2.10
CA THR A 111 -17.29 -12.05 -1.54
C THR A 111 -16.69 -11.50 -0.25
N SER A 112 -16.79 -10.18 -0.02
CA SER A 112 -16.26 -9.47 1.15
C SER A 112 -17.33 -9.17 2.21
N GLN A 113 -18.39 -9.99 2.28
CA GLN A 113 -19.46 -9.82 3.26
C GLN A 113 -18.94 -9.92 4.69
N GLY A 114 -19.33 -8.93 5.52
CA GLY A 114 -18.93 -8.86 6.93
C GLY A 114 -17.65 -8.06 7.19
N ALA A 115 -16.91 -7.67 6.14
CA ALA A 115 -15.82 -6.71 6.27
C ALA A 115 -16.38 -5.30 6.48
N ASN A 116 -15.77 -4.54 7.38
CA ASN A 116 -16.11 -3.13 7.57
C ASN A 116 -15.20 -2.28 6.67
N TRP A 117 -15.79 -1.60 5.69
CA TRP A 117 -15.06 -0.83 4.70
C TRP A 117 -14.83 0.61 5.15
N GLU A 118 -13.62 1.10 4.98
CA GLU A 118 -13.21 2.44 5.34
C GLU A 118 -12.38 3.09 4.24
N GLY A 119 -12.23 4.41 4.29
CA GLY A 119 -11.22 5.17 3.54
C GLY A 119 -11.19 4.85 2.06
N THR A 120 -12.27 5.15 1.34
CA THR A 120 -12.33 4.96 -0.11
C THR A 120 -11.47 5.97 -0.84
N ASP A 121 -10.90 5.56 -1.98
CA ASP A 121 -10.23 6.44 -2.93
C ASP A 121 -10.58 5.97 -4.35
N PHE A 122 -11.08 6.85 -5.19
CA PHE A 122 -11.63 6.47 -6.50
C PHE A 122 -11.09 7.36 -7.60
N PHE A 123 -10.41 6.76 -8.57
CA PHE A 123 -9.72 7.50 -9.62
C PHE A 123 -9.50 6.69 -10.91
N PRO A 124 -9.40 7.38 -12.06
CA PRO A 124 -9.03 6.75 -13.31
C PRO A 124 -7.50 6.62 -13.43
N MET A 125 -7.06 5.57 -14.13
CA MET A 125 -5.66 5.37 -14.51
C MET A 125 -5.54 4.82 -15.93
N LYS A 126 -4.52 5.27 -16.67
CA LYS A 126 -4.13 4.62 -17.93
C LYS A 126 -3.36 3.34 -17.67
N VAL A 127 -3.65 2.32 -18.47
CA VAL A 127 -2.86 1.08 -18.49
C VAL A 127 -1.50 1.39 -19.10
N GLN A 128 -0.42 1.01 -18.43
CA GLN A 128 0.93 1.30 -18.88
C GLN A 128 1.18 0.77 -20.30
N GLY A 129 1.68 1.65 -21.18
CA GLY A 129 1.95 1.32 -22.57
C GLY A 129 0.72 1.17 -23.47
N LYS A 130 -0.48 1.53 -23.02
CA LYS A 130 -1.74 1.44 -23.78
C LYS A 130 -2.57 2.71 -23.68
N GLU A 131 -3.44 2.92 -24.64
CA GLU A 131 -4.45 4.01 -24.60
C GLU A 131 -5.76 3.56 -23.88
N ILE A 132 -5.67 2.51 -23.08
CA ILE A 132 -6.78 2.00 -22.27
C ILE A 132 -6.76 2.68 -20.91
N LYS A 133 -7.92 3.20 -20.49
CA LYS A 133 -8.16 3.79 -19.18
C LYS A 133 -9.10 2.87 -18.38
N LYS A 134 -8.79 2.63 -17.13
CA LYS A 134 -9.64 1.92 -16.19
C LYS A 134 -9.81 2.75 -14.93
N TRP A 135 -10.83 2.43 -14.16
CA TRP A 135 -11.07 3.02 -12.86
C TRP A 135 -10.58 2.11 -11.76
N VAL A 136 -10.02 2.72 -10.74
CA VAL A 136 -9.52 2.04 -9.53
C VAL A 136 -10.31 2.55 -8.34
N LEU A 137 -10.85 1.64 -7.56
CA LEU A 137 -11.43 1.90 -6.25
C LEU A 137 -10.53 1.25 -5.20
N LEU A 138 -9.85 2.07 -4.38
CA LEU A 138 -9.17 1.59 -3.18
C LEU A 138 -10.17 1.57 -2.02
N VAL A 139 -10.05 0.56 -1.17
CA VAL A 139 -10.86 0.40 0.04
C VAL A 139 -9.97 -0.13 1.17
N ASN A 140 -10.05 0.49 2.33
CA ASN A 140 -9.44 -0.05 3.55
C ASN A 140 -10.46 -0.92 4.28
N MET A 141 -10.09 -2.16 4.60
CA MET A 141 -10.97 -3.11 5.29
C MET A 141 -10.45 -3.37 6.70
N GLU A 142 -11.26 -3.04 7.73
CA GLU A 142 -10.89 -3.26 9.15
C GLU A 142 -10.71 -4.74 9.47
N ASN A 143 -11.59 -5.58 8.97
CA ASN A 143 -11.55 -7.03 9.15
C ASN A 143 -11.18 -7.65 7.81
N GLY A 144 -9.90 -7.50 7.43
CA GLY A 144 -9.42 -7.88 6.11
C GLY A 144 -9.71 -9.33 5.77
N LEU A 145 -10.03 -9.55 4.51
CA LEU A 145 -10.09 -10.87 3.89
C LEU A 145 -8.67 -11.28 3.47
N GLY A 146 -8.42 -12.55 3.36
CA GLY A 146 -7.11 -13.07 2.94
C GLY A 146 -6.13 -13.24 4.08
N ASN A 147 -5.48 -12.20 4.55
CA ASN A 147 -4.53 -12.26 5.68
C ASN A 147 -5.23 -12.25 7.05
N GLY A 148 -6.56 -12.02 7.09
CA GLY A 148 -7.32 -11.88 8.33
C GLY A 148 -7.04 -10.59 9.10
N THR A 149 -6.38 -9.60 8.49
CA THR A 149 -5.92 -8.38 9.14
C THR A 149 -6.43 -7.14 8.43
N PRO A 150 -6.45 -5.96 9.09
CA PRO A 150 -6.73 -4.71 8.43
C PRO A 150 -5.79 -4.48 7.23
N SER A 151 -6.32 -4.22 6.06
CA SER A 151 -5.54 -4.09 4.82
C SER A 151 -6.20 -3.16 3.82
N THR A 152 -5.40 -2.62 2.87
CA THR A 152 -5.89 -1.86 1.73
C THR A 152 -6.04 -2.79 0.53
N CYS A 153 -7.26 -2.97 0.06
CA CYS A 153 -7.55 -3.68 -1.18
C CYS A 153 -8.00 -2.73 -2.29
N TYR A 154 -8.10 -3.25 -3.51
CA TYR A 154 -8.57 -2.47 -4.63
C TYR A 154 -9.38 -3.28 -5.63
N TYR A 155 -10.22 -2.56 -6.34
CA TYR A 155 -11.02 -3.04 -7.45
C TYR A 155 -10.69 -2.26 -8.72
N ILE A 156 -10.65 -2.95 -9.86
CA ILE A 156 -10.43 -2.33 -11.17
C ILE A 156 -11.65 -2.59 -12.04
N GLY A 157 -12.12 -1.55 -12.72
CA GLY A 157 -13.32 -1.64 -13.53
C GLY A 157 -13.50 -0.48 -14.48
N ASP A 158 -14.73 -0.34 -14.93
CA ASP A 158 -15.19 0.75 -15.76
C ASP A 158 -16.22 1.57 -14.99
N PHE A 159 -16.23 2.88 -15.18
CA PHE A 159 -17.20 3.80 -14.61
C PHE A 159 -17.84 4.63 -15.70
N ASP A 160 -19.15 4.55 -15.80
CA ASP A 160 -19.94 5.24 -16.83
C ASP A 160 -20.41 6.64 -16.40
N GLY A 161 -19.89 7.15 -15.29
CA GLY A 161 -20.33 8.39 -14.66
C GLY A 161 -21.43 8.21 -13.64
N THR A 162 -22.02 7.02 -13.53
CA THR A 162 -23.11 6.71 -12.60
C THR A 162 -22.80 5.48 -11.76
N SER A 163 -22.33 4.41 -12.38
CA SER A 163 -22.07 3.13 -11.72
C SER A 163 -20.67 2.60 -12.02
N PHE A 164 -20.07 1.96 -11.03
CA PHE A 164 -18.78 1.28 -11.15
C PHE A 164 -18.99 -0.22 -11.36
N GLN A 165 -18.44 -0.74 -12.45
CA GLN A 165 -18.52 -2.15 -12.84
C GLN A 165 -17.15 -2.77 -12.84
N ILE A 166 -16.88 -3.74 -11.94
CA ILE A 166 -15.58 -4.41 -11.86
C ILE A 166 -15.33 -5.33 -13.06
N THR A 167 -14.07 -5.38 -13.49
CA THR A 167 -13.61 -6.27 -14.56
C THR A 167 -12.84 -7.49 -14.02
N GLN A 168 -12.67 -7.58 -12.72
CA GLN A 168 -12.02 -8.67 -11.99
C GLN A 168 -13.04 -9.50 -11.21
N THR A 169 -12.66 -10.73 -10.83
CA THR A 169 -13.56 -11.66 -10.15
C THR A 169 -13.49 -11.59 -8.62
N LYS A 170 -12.49 -10.90 -8.08
CA LYS A 170 -12.26 -10.73 -6.64
C LYS A 170 -11.45 -9.48 -6.36
N GLU A 171 -11.42 -9.06 -5.11
CA GLU A 171 -10.53 -8.01 -4.61
C GLU A 171 -9.06 -8.35 -4.83
N LEU A 172 -8.24 -7.34 -5.00
CA LEU A 172 -6.79 -7.43 -5.05
C LEU A 172 -6.19 -6.61 -3.91
N TRP A 173 -5.04 -7.06 -3.39
CA TRP A 173 -4.39 -6.39 -2.26
C TRP A 173 -3.28 -5.47 -2.75
N LEU A 174 -3.27 -4.24 -2.21
CA LEU A 174 -2.21 -3.27 -2.51
C LEU A 174 -0.92 -3.60 -1.77
N ASP A 175 -1.04 -4.22 -0.61
CA ASP A 175 0.06 -4.69 0.22
C ASP A 175 -0.32 -6.03 0.87
N TYR A 176 0.57 -6.99 0.85
CA TYR A 176 0.39 -8.32 1.42
C TYR A 176 1.04 -8.47 2.81
N GLY A 177 1.69 -7.42 3.31
CA GLY A 177 2.16 -7.34 4.70
C GLY A 177 1.04 -6.89 5.63
N LYS A 178 1.27 -7.01 6.94
CA LYS A 178 0.31 -6.57 7.96
C LYS A 178 0.35 -5.06 8.24
N ASP A 179 1.47 -4.42 7.94
CA ASP A 179 1.76 -3.09 8.45
C ASP A 179 1.59 -2.01 7.38
N ASN A 180 0.47 -2.01 6.67
CA ASN A 180 0.06 -0.93 5.77
C ASN A 180 -1.45 -0.79 5.74
N TYR A 181 -1.97 0.25 6.38
CA TYR A 181 -3.41 0.46 6.52
C TYR A 181 -3.80 1.94 6.35
N ALA A 182 -5.10 2.18 6.10
CA ALA A 182 -5.73 3.49 6.02
C ALA A 182 -5.06 4.45 5.03
N GLY A 183 -4.49 3.89 3.96
CA GLY A 183 -3.82 4.67 2.93
C GLY A 183 -4.76 5.28 1.91
N SER A 184 -4.26 6.32 1.26
CA SER A 184 -4.93 6.97 0.14
C SER A 184 -3.94 7.63 -0.81
N THR A 185 -4.39 8.11 -1.97
CA THR A 185 -3.54 8.79 -2.94
C THR A 185 -3.64 10.30 -2.84
N PHE A 186 -2.56 11.01 -3.22
CA PHE A 186 -2.60 12.47 -3.33
C PHE A 186 -3.44 12.89 -4.52
N SER A 187 -4.30 13.90 -4.32
CA SER A 187 -5.06 14.55 -5.38
C SER A 187 -4.27 15.69 -6.03
N GLY A 188 -4.65 16.06 -7.25
CA GLY A 188 -4.11 17.24 -7.92
C GLY A 188 -2.68 17.10 -8.47
N LEU A 189 -2.14 15.90 -8.53
CA LEU A 189 -0.87 15.62 -9.21
C LEU A 189 -1.03 15.76 -10.74
N ASN A 190 0.10 16.03 -11.41
CA ASN A 190 0.10 16.21 -12.86
C ASN A 190 -0.05 14.86 -13.60
N GLY A 191 -0.85 14.85 -14.64
CA GLY A 191 -1.03 13.69 -15.51
C GLY A 191 -1.65 12.49 -14.79
N ASP A 192 -1.11 11.30 -15.11
CA ASP A 192 -1.56 10.02 -14.55
C ASP A 192 -0.80 9.60 -13.28
N ASP A 193 -0.01 10.50 -12.70
CA ASP A 193 0.74 10.21 -11.47
C ASP A 193 -0.22 9.97 -10.29
N ARG A 194 -0.02 8.84 -9.61
CA ARG A 194 -0.72 8.48 -8.37
C ARG A 194 0.32 8.10 -7.32
N ILE A 195 0.41 8.89 -6.28
CA ILE A 195 1.29 8.63 -5.14
C ILE A 195 0.43 8.22 -3.96
N PHE A 196 0.62 6.99 -3.53
CA PHE A 196 -0.07 6.40 -2.38
C PHE A 196 0.79 6.55 -1.13
N LEU A 197 0.14 6.81 0.00
CA LEU A 197 0.75 6.87 1.32
C LEU A 197 -0.20 6.22 2.34
N GLY A 198 0.33 5.36 3.19
CA GLY A 198 -0.43 4.64 4.20
C GLY A 198 0.21 4.71 5.59
N TRP A 199 -0.53 4.32 6.60
CA TRP A 199 -0.03 4.16 7.96
C TRP A 199 0.68 2.82 8.09
N MET A 200 1.94 2.85 8.49
CA MET A 200 2.75 1.67 8.73
C MET A 200 2.48 1.16 10.14
N SER A 201 1.43 0.41 10.30
CA SER A 201 1.09 -0.32 11.52
C SER A 201 -0.16 -1.18 11.28
N CYS A 202 -0.58 -1.92 12.32
CA CYS A 202 -1.79 -2.72 12.34
C CYS A 202 -2.56 -2.49 13.63
N TRP A 203 -3.90 -2.32 13.55
CA TRP A 203 -4.76 -2.08 14.71
C TRP A 203 -4.73 -3.19 15.74
N GLU A 204 -4.42 -4.43 15.34
CA GLU A 204 -4.36 -5.58 16.24
C GLU A 204 -3.32 -5.36 17.36
N TYR A 205 -2.21 -4.67 17.08
CA TYR A 205 -1.10 -4.52 18.00
C TYR A 205 -0.48 -3.12 18.11
N ALA A 206 -0.96 -2.13 17.35
CA ALA A 206 -0.33 -0.81 17.31
C ALA A 206 -0.11 -0.18 18.70
N ASN A 207 -1.06 -0.39 19.63
CA ASN A 207 -0.97 0.15 20.98
C ASN A 207 -0.05 -0.64 21.92
N LEU A 208 0.38 -1.82 21.49
CA LEU A 208 1.19 -2.76 22.29
C LEU A 208 2.66 -2.77 21.89
N LEU A 209 3.01 -2.15 20.75
CA LEU A 209 4.37 -2.11 20.23
C LEU A 209 5.32 -1.36 21.19
N PRO A 210 6.61 -1.79 21.30
CA PRO A 210 7.59 -1.23 22.24
C PRO A 210 8.14 0.11 21.72
N THR A 211 7.27 1.09 21.46
CA THR A 211 7.65 2.42 21.00
C THR A 211 7.43 3.45 22.08
N SER A 212 8.39 4.35 22.27
CA SER A 212 8.33 5.43 23.25
C SER A 212 7.75 6.74 22.70
N VAL A 213 7.88 6.97 21.40
CA VAL A 213 7.46 8.21 20.75
C VAL A 213 6.50 7.88 19.60
N GLY A 214 5.21 8.12 19.80
CA GLY A 214 4.19 7.87 18.77
C GLY A 214 3.83 6.39 18.58
N ARG A 215 2.88 6.15 17.69
CA ARG A 215 2.37 4.83 17.32
C ARG A 215 2.29 4.69 15.82
N GLY A 216 3.17 3.87 15.24
CA GLY A 216 3.30 3.64 13.82
C GLY A 216 4.07 4.74 13.09
N ASN A 217 4.49 4.39 11.90
CA ASN A 217 5.20 5.25 10.94
C ASN A 217 4.32 5.49 9.71
N MET A 218 4.83 6.20 8.73
CA MET A 218 4.27 6.18 7.38
C MET A 218 5.10 5.23 6.51
N ILE A 219 4.46 4.53 5.60
CA ILE A 219 5.17 3.77 4.56
C ILE A 219 5.95 4.73 3.66
N ILE A 220 6.93 4.22 2.92
CA ILE A 220 7.52 5.03 1.85
C ILE A 220 6.44 5.39 0.82
N PRO A 221 6.37 6.66 0.35
CA PRO A 221 5.43 7.01 -0.71
C PRO A 221 5.62 6.11 -1.93
N ARG A 222 4.52 5.58 -2.49
CA ARG A 222 4.53 4.65 -3.62
C ARG A 222 3.87 5.27 -4.82
N ARG A 223 4.55 5.25 -5.96
CA ARG A 223 3.90 5.54 -7.23
C ARG A 223 3.15 4.30 -7.68
N LEU A 224 1.84 4.44 -7.89
CA LEU A 224 1.00 3.39 -8.44
C LEU A 224 1.04 3.43 -9.97
N GLY A 225 1.16 2.27 -10.59
CA GLY A 225 1.02 2.07 -12.02
C GLY A 225 -0.05 1.01 -12.29
N LEU A 226 -0.85 1.19 -13.33
CA LEU A 226 -1.81 0.19 -13.76
C LEU A 226 -1.19 -0.66 -14.87
N VAL A 227 -1.01 -1.94 -14.62
CA VAL A 227 -0.36 -2.88 -15.54
C VAL A 227 -1.32 -3.98 -15.98
N GLU A 228 -1.10 -4.49 -17.19
CA GLU A 228 -1.79 -5.69 -17.65
C GLU A 228 -1.00 -6.93 -17.23
N GLU A 229 -1.71 -7.93 -16.77
CA GLU A 229 -1.17 -9.24 -16.40
C GLU A 229 -2.07 -10.32 -17.03
N GLY A 230 -1.61 -10.90 -18.12
CA GLY A 230 -2.40 -11.85 -18.90
C GLY A 230 -3.69 -11.23 -19.44
N ARG A 231 -4.83 -11.61 -18.88
CA ARG A 231 -6.17 -11.07 -19.26
C ARG A 231 -6.74 -10.11 -18.20
N HIS A 232 -5.97 -9.77 -17.18
CA HIS A 232 -6.39 -8.97 -16.04
C HIS A 232 -5.56 -7.71 -15.95
N TYR A 233 -6.00 -6.79 -15.11
CA TYR A 233 -5.25 -5.60 -14.73
C TYR A 233 -4.92 -5.67 -13.25
N MET A 234 -3.78 -5.09 -12.86
CA MET A 234 -3.40 -4.95 -11.47
C MET A 234 -2.59 -3.68 -11.23
N LEU A 235 -2.55 -3.24 -9.98
CA LEU A 235 -1.68 -2.14 -9.57
C LEU A 235 -0.27 -2.68 -9.33
N ALA A 236 0.70 -1.90 -9.78
CA ALA A 236 2.10 -2.06 -9.42
C ALA A 236 2.52 -0.88 -8.53
N SER A 237 3.13 -1.18 -7.40
CA SER A 237 3.64 -0.20 -6.44
C SER A 237 5.14 -0.06 -6.60
N VAL A 238 5.63 1.13 -6.98
CA VAL A 238 7.06 1.37 -7.13
C VAL A 238 7.50 2.57 -6.28
N ILE A 239 8.71 2.51 -5.76
CA ILE A 239 9.29 3.63 -5.02
C ILE A 239 9.62 4.76 -6.00
N PRO A 240 9.19 6.02 -5.74
CA PRO A 240 9.55 7.16 -6.57
C PRO A 240 11.07 7.33 -6.67
N SER A 241 11.55 7.81 -7.82
CA SER A 241 12.98 8.00 -8.09
C SER A 241 13.67 8.96 -7.11
N GLY A 242 12.92 9.82 -6.43
CA GLY A 242 13.44 10.75 -5.42
C GLY A 242 14.20 10.08 -4.28
N LEU A 243 13.94 8.80 -3.98
CA LEU A 243 14.69 8.06 -2.97
C LEU A 243 16.20 8.03 -3.29
N SER A 244 16.58 8.02 -4.55
CA SER A 244 17.99 7.99 -4.96
C SER A 244 18.81 9.19 -4.47
N ALA A 245 18.19 10.31 -4.13
CA ALA A 245 18.87 11.46 -3.54
C ALA A 245 19.46 11.17 -2.14
N PHE A 246 18.92 10.16 -1.47
CA PHE A 246 19.38 9.71 -0.16
C PHE A 246 20.42 8.59 -0.22
N TYR A 247 20.79 8.13 -1.42
CA TYR A 247 21.79 7.07 -1.56
C TYR A 247 23.17 7.58 -1.16
N ALA A 248 23.85 6.77 -0.34
CA ALA A 248 25.24 6.92 0.04
C ALA A 248 26.10 5.83 -0.64
N ASP A 249 26.94 5.16 0.13
CA ASP A 249 27.82 4.10 -0.36
C ASP A 249 27.02 2.87 -0.82
N SER A 250 27.56 2.18 -1.83
CA SER A 250 26.96 0.96 -2.33
C SER A 250 27.98 -0.17 -2.44
N CYS A 251 27.57 -1.36 -2.05
CA CYS A 251 28.29 -2.60 -2.25
C CYS A 251 27.59 -3.45 -3.32
N LEU A 252 28.35 -3.97 -4.27
CA LEU A 252 27.87 -4.88 -5.30
C LEU A 252 28.32 -6.30 -4.98
N VAL A 253 27.37 -7.24 -5.05
CA VAL A 253 27.65 -8.67 -5.01
C VAL A 253 27.44 -9.20 -6.42
N GLY A 254 28.48 -9.79 -7.00
CA GLY A 254 28.44 -10.36 -8.35
C GLY A 254 27.59 -11.62 -8.43
N PRO A 255 27.47 -12.21 -9.63
CA PRO A 255 26.72 -13.44 -9.80
C PRO A 255 27.20 -14.54 -8.86
N VAL A 256 26.27 -15.21 -8.20
CA VAL A 256 26.57 -16.32 -7.30
C VAL A 256 25.48 -17.38 -7.37
N LYS A 257 25.87 -18.64 -7.41
CA LYS A 257 24.96 -19.76 -7.22
C LYS A 257 24.81 -20.01 -5.73
N LEU A 258 23.58 -19.99 -5.25
CA LEU A 258 23.21 -20.36 -3.89
C LEU A 258 22.68 -21.80 -3.90
N SER A 259 23.09 -22.62 -2.93
CA SER A 259 22.64 -24.00 -2.77
C SER A 259 22.93 -24.49 -1.36
N ASP A 260 22.03 -25.29 -0.79
CA ASP A 260 22.24 -25.95 0.49
C ASP A 260 23.13 -27.20 0.38
N GLU A 261 23.10 -27.93 -0.74
CA GLU A 261 23.86 -29.15 -0.94
C GLU A 261 25.37 -28.96 -0.81
N ASN A 262 25.87 -27.77 -1.16
CA ASN A 262 27.30 -27.44 -1.12
C ASN A 262 27.64 -26.36 -0.09
N GLY A 263 26.67 -26.00 0.78
CA GLY A 263 26.86 -24.90 1.74
C GLY A 263 27.11 -23.53 1.06
N LEU A 264 26.68 -23.37 -0.17
CA LEU A 264 26.84 -22.12 -0.95
C LEU A 264 25.83 -21.07 -0.47
N ARG A 265 25.88 -20.75 0.80
CA ARG A 265 25.23 -19.59 1.41
C ARG A 265 26.22 -18.45 1.45
N LYS A 266 25.74 -17.23 1.39
CA LYS A 266 26.59 -16.05 1.55
C LYS A 266 26.10 -15.24 2.74
N GLU A 267 26.97 -15.06 3.71
CA GLU A 267 26.72 -14.26 4.89
C GLU A 267 27.54 -12.96 4.83
N PHE A 268 26.92 -11.86 5.23
CA PHE A 268 27.51 -10.53 5.21
C PHE A 268 27.22 -9.83 6.53
N PRO A 269 28.07 -8.89 6.97
CA PRO A 269 27.74 -8.00 8.07
C PRO A 269 26.44 -7.24 7.79
N TYR A 270 25.65 -6.99 8.81
CA TYR A 270 24.45 -6.16 8.69
C TYR A 270 24.86 -4.73 8.27
N PRO A 271 24.25 -4.14 7.23
CA PRO A 271 24.76 -2.91 6.63
C PRO A 271 24.57 -1.65 7.47
N GLY A 272 23.71 -1.69 8.49
CA GLY A 272 23.36 -0.56 9.35
C GLY A 272 21.86 -0.30 9.43
N GLU A 273 21.48 0.85 9.94
CA GLU A 273 20.09 1.14 10.33
C GLU A 273 19.13 1.30 9.14
N SER A 274 19.61 1.91 8.04
CA SER A 274 18.75 2.23 6.89
C SER A 274 19.50 1.96 5.58
N PHE A 275 18.95 1.06 4.75
CA PHE A 275 19.55 0.70 3.47
C PHE A 275 18.50 0.15 2.49
N VAL A 276 18.84 0.18 1.20
CA VAL A 276 18.11 -0.47 0.13
C VAL A 276 18.89 -1.67 -0.37
N MET A 277 18.25 -2.81 -0.48
CA MET A 277 18.79 -3.99 -1.13
C MET A 277 18.05 -4.26 -2.44
N ARG A 278 18.78 -4.48 -3.52
CA ARG A 278 18.23 -4.92 -4.81
C ARG A 278 18.79 -6.28 -5.14
N LEU A 279 17.92 -7.24 -5.43
CA LEU A 279 18.27 -8.61 -5.74
C LEU A 279 17.62 -9.01 -7.06
N ASN A 280 18.38 -9.68 -7.93
CA ASN A 280 17.85 -10.27 -9.15
C ASN A 280 18.16 -11.77 -9.14
N PHE A 281 17.13 -12.58 -8.96
CA PHE A 281 17.25 -14.03 -9.01
C PHE A 281 16.85 -14.55 -10.39
N ASP A 282 17.64 -15.51 -10.91
CA ASP A 282 17.31 -16.20 -12.16
C ASP A 282 16.28 -17.30 -11.90
N ASN A 283 15.12 -17.09 -12.43
CA ASN A 283 13.97 -18.02 -12.36
C ASN A 283 13.72 -18.72 -13.69
N SER A 284 14.62 -18.57 -14.69
CA SER A 284 14.43 -19.03 -16.06
C SER A 284 14.39 -20.55 -16.21
N ASP A 285 15.05 -21.27 -15.30
CA ASP A 285 15.14 -22.73 -15.38
C ASP A 285 13.99 -23.43 -14.63
N ASN A 286 12.77 -23.22 -15.12
CA ASN A 286 11.58 -23.88 -14.60
C ASN A 286 11.56 -25.43 -14.80
N ARG A 287 12.60 -25.98 -15.48
CA ARG A 287 12.69 -27.41 -15.79
C ARG A 287 13.82 -28.11 -15.04
N ALA A 288 14.64 -27.36 -14.31
CA ALA A 288 15.75 -27.97 -13.58
C ALA A 288 15.23 -28.76 -12.38
N ILE A 289 15.62 -30.03 -12.32
CA ILE A 289 15.37 -30.96 -11.21
C ILE A 289 16.00 -30.45 -9.89
N TRP A 290 16.77 -29.38 -9.95
CA TRP A 290 17.59 -28.80 -8.86
C TRP A 290 17.17 -27.40 -8.45
N LYS A 291 15.97 -26.96 -8.80
CA LYS A 291 15.47 -25.63 -8.39
C LYS A 291 15.25 -25.61 -6.88
N ALA A 292 15.74 -24.58 -6.21
CA ALA A 292 15.50 -24.43 -4.77
C ALA A 292 14.00 -24.33 -4.47
N ASP A 293 13.53 -25.03 -3.45
CA ASP A 293 12.16 -24.90 -2.96
C ASP A 293 11.93 -23.52 -2.36
N ASN A 294 12.89 -23.04 -1.58
CA ASN A 294 12.89 -21.70 -0.97
C ASN A 294 14.20 -20.98 -1.24
N TYR A 295 14.14 -19.68 -1.46
CA TYR A 295 15.33 -18.82 -1.53
C TYR A 295 15.01 -17.39 -1.12
N GLY A 296 16.04 -16.66 -0.71
CA GLY A 296 15.89 -15.27 -0.31
C GLY A 296 16.99 -14.78 0.61
N ILE A 297 16.58 -13.98 1.60
CA ILE A 297 17.47 -13.42 2.62
C ILE A 297 16.96 -13.72 4.03
N ARG A 298 17.91 -13.87 4.97
CA ARG A 298 17.67 -13.92 6.42
C ARG A 298 18.46 -12.83 7.10
N LEU A 299 17.79 -12.03 7.91
CA LEU A 299 18.46 -11.14 8.86
C LEU A 299 18.59 -11.87 10.17
N LYS A 300 19.82 -11.99 10.68
CA LYS A 300 20.12 -12.73 11.89
C LYS A 300 20.52 -11.77 13.00
N THR A 301 19.95 -11.96 14.18
CA THR A 301 20.35 -11.27 15.40
C THR A 301 21.63 -11.89 15.98
N ARG A 302 22.23 -11.23 16.96
CA ARG A 302 23.41 -11.74 17.69
C ARG A 302 23.09 -13.06 18.40
N SER A 303 21.86 -13.23 18.90
CA SER A 303 21.38 -14.47 19.54
C SER A 303 21.05 -15.59 18.54
N GLY A 304 21.09 -15.31 17.22
CA GLY A 304 20.82 -16.29 16.17
C GLY A 304 19.35 -16.38 15.75
N LYS A 305 18.46 -15.55 16.30
CA LYS A 305 17.09 -15.41 15.82
C LYS A 305 17.09 -14.79 14.41
N ALA A 306 16.07 -15.06 13.61
CA ALA A 306 16.06 -14.60 12.23
C ALA A 306 14.70 -14.07 11.78
N LEU A 307 14.75 -13.02 10.97
CA LEU A 307 13.68 -12.59 10.09
C LEU A 307 13.99 -13.07 8.68
N THR A 308 13.03 -13.69 8.02
CA THR A 308 13.23 -14.24 6.67
C THR A 308 12.36 -13.51 5.65
N ILE A 309 12.94 -13.13 4.53
CA ILE A 309 12.23 -12.64 3.33
C ILE A 309 12.55 -13.63 2.22
N GLY A 310 11.54 -14.31 1.70
CA GLY A 310 11.75 -15.41 0.80
C GLY A 310 10.71 -15.55 -0.30
N TYR A 311 11.02 -16.47 -1.21
CA TYR A 311 10.11 -16.96 -2.24
C TYR A 311 10.10 -18.48 -2.23
N GLN A 312 8.89 -19.06 -2.16
CA GLN A 312 8.66 -20.49 -2.26
C GLN A 312 8.19 -20.83 -3.67
N ASN A 313 8.98 -21.63 -4.35
CA ASN A 313 8.76 -21.93 -5.76
C ASN A 313 7.51 -22.77 -6.04
N GLU A 314 7.25 -23.81 -5.26
CA GLU A 314 6.12 -24.72 -5.47
C GLU A 314 4.79 -23.97 -5.40
N LEU A 315 4.64 -23.12 -4.38
CA LEU A 315 3.42 -22.33 -4.17
C LEU A 315 3.43 -21.01 -4.94
N SER A 316 4.56 -20.65 -5.58
CA SER A 316 4.73 -19.32 -6.19
C SER A 316 4.39 -18.21 -5.21
N TYR A 317 5.07 -18.18 -4.07
CA TYR A 317 4.66 -17.43 -2.89
C TYR A 317 5.83 -16.61 -2.31
N TYR A 318 5.70 -15.28 -2.34
CA TYR A 318 6.59 -14.38 -1.61
C TYR A 318 6.17 -14.33 -0.16
N TYR A 319 7.13 -14.26 0.76
CA TYR A 319 6.81 -14.18 2.19
C TYR A 319 7.80 -13.32 2.97
N ILE A 320 7.31 -12.75 4.06
CA ILE A 320 8.08 -12.20 5.16
C ILE A 320 7.69 -12.98 6.40
N ASP A 321 8.66 -13.66 6.99
CA ASP A 321 8.48 -14.43 8.22
C ASP A 321 9.24 -13.77 9.36
N ARG A 322 8.50 -13.23 10.31
CA ARG A 322 9.03 -12.63 11.53
C ARG A 322 8.71 -13.48 12.80
N SER A 323 8.18 -14.69 12.62
CA SER A 323 7.87 -15.60 13.73
C SER A 323 9.11 -16.02 14.51
N GLY A 324 10.28 -15.95 13.88
CA GLY A 324 11.56 -16.20 14.54
C GLY A 324 12.12 -15.03 15.35
N LEU A 325 11.45 -13.87 15.36
CA LEU A 325 11.81 -12.72 16.18
C LEU A 325 10.89 -12.68 17.40
N GLU A 326 11.45 -12.80 18.59
CA GLU A 326 10.71 -12.50 19.80
C GLU A 326 10.66 -10.99 20.02
N ILE A 327 9.50 -10.49 20.42
CA ILE A 327 9.29 -9.12 20.85
C ILE A 327 9.01 -9.11 22.36
N GLU A 328 9.63 -8.19 23.09
CA GLU A 328 9.44 -8.08 24.54
C GLU A 328 8.75 -6.74 24.90
N PRO A 329 7.59 -6.78 25.59
CA PRO A 329 6.79 -7.98 25.91
C PRO A 329 6.14 -8.61 24.67
N SER A 330 5.84 -9.91 24.72
CA SER A 330 5.17 -10.62 23.62
C SER A 330 3.84 -9.96 23.24
N VAL A 331 3.63 -9.79 21.95
CA VAL A 331 2.47 -9.10 21.37
C VAL A 331 1.70 -10.05 20.46
N GLU A 332 0.51 -10.44 20.88
CA GLU A 332 -0.36 -11.32 20.11
C GLU A 332 -0.59 -10.78 18.68
N GLY A 333 -0.50 -11.66 17.70
CA GLY A 333 -0.70 -11.32 16.29
C GLY A 333 0.50 -10.64 15.60
N PHE A 334 1.57 -10.31 16.34
CA PHE A 334 2.77 -9.71 15.74
C PHE A 334 3.69 -10.76 15.10
N GLU A 335 3.96 -11.86 15.82
CA GLU A 335 4.85 -12.93 15.37
C GLU A 335 4.14 -13.79 14.31
N GLN A 336 4.32 -13.48 13.03
CA GLN A 336 3.61 -14.16 11.95
C GLN A 336 4.44 -14.23 10.67
N LEU A 337 4.09 -15.25 9.86
CA LEU A 337 4.43 -15.33 8.46
C LEU A 337 3.36 -14.60 7.64
N MET A 338 3.77 -13.64 6.82
CA MET A 338 2.93 -12.92 5.86
C MET A 338 3.30 -13.38 4.45
N GLY A 339 2.33 -13.40 3.54
CA GLY A 339 2.65 -13.87 2.23
C GLY A 339 1.76 -13.43 1.10
N ALA A 340 2.33 -13.45 -0.11
CA ALA A 340 1.73 -13.03 -1.35
C ALA A 340 1.86 -14.13 -2.41
N GLY A 341 0.74 -14.74 -2.77
CA GLY A 341 0.69 -15.68 -3.88
C GLY A 341 0.81 -14.94 -5.21
N TYR A 342 1.98 -14.98 -5.83
CA TYR A 342 2.22 -14.39 -7.13
C TYR A 342 3.28 -15.17 -7.92
N ARG A 343 2.92 -15.57 -9.13
CA ARG A 343 3.83 -16.22 -10.07
C ARG A 343 4.25 -15.24 -11.15
N SER A 344 5.52 -14.84 -11.14
CA SER A 344 6.06 -13.99 -12.20
C SER A 344 6.10 -14.73 -13.54
N GLU A 345 5.67 -14.07 -14.60
CA GLU A 345 5.82 -14.54 -15.98
C GLU A 345 7.24 -14.24 -16.52
N THR A 346 7.99 -13.38 -15.83
CA THR A 346 9.36 -13.04 -16.23
C THR A 346 10.39 -14.05 -15.71
N PRO A 347 11.44 -14.36 -16.50
CA PRO A 347 12.48 -15.31 -16.08
C PRO A 347 13.37 -14.77 -14.94
N VAL A 348 13.36 -13.48 -14.67
CA VAL A 348 14.11 -12.84 -13.60
C VAL A 348 13.15 -12.31 -12.55
N SER A 349 13.34 -12.76 -11.31
CA SER A 349 12.65 -12.20 -10.14
C SER A 349 13.47 -11.05 -9.59
N ASP A 350 12.96 -9.82 -9.74
CA ASP A 350 13.55 -8.61 -9.20
C ASP A 350 12.92 -8.28 -7.85
N TRP A 351 13.76 -8.03 -6.87
CA TRP A 351 13.36 -7.59 -5.53
C TRP A 351 14.04 -6.27 -5.20
N LEU A 352 13.26 -5.34 -4.67
CA LEU A 352 13.76 -4.17 -3.98
C LEU A 352 13.26 -4.26 -2.55
N ILE A 353 14.17 -4.22 -1.59
CA ILE A 353 13.85 -4.27 -0.17
C ILE A 353 14.42 -3.01 0.48
N LEU A 354 13.55 -2.24 1.10
CA LEU A 354 13.91 -1.10 1.92
C LEU A 354 13.90 -1.53 3.38
N PHE A 355 14.99 -1.31 4.07
CA PHE A 355 15.13 -1.46 5.52
C PHE A 355 15.27 -0.08 6.14
N ASP A 356 14.51 0.18 7.18
CA ASP A 356 14.62 1.43 7.93
C ASP A 356 14.37 1.17 9.43
N GLN A 357 15.46 1.08 10.18
CA GLN A 357 15.48 0.81 11.62
C GLN A 357 14.63 -0.41 12.01
N ASN A 358 13.32 -0.23 12.14
CA ASN A 358 12.38 -1.23 12.61
C ASN A 358 11.29 -1.57 11.57
N SER A 359 11.55 -1.32 10.31
CA SER A 359 10.61 -1.60 9.23
C SER A 359 11.26 -2.20 8.00
N ILE A 360 10.46 -2.94 7.25
CA ILE A 360 10.85 -3.59 6.01
C ILE A 360 9.75 -3.39 4.99
N GLU A 361 10.11 -2.91 3.81
CA GLU A 361 9.21 -2.84 2.66
C GLU A 361 9.82 -3.60 1.48
N LEU A 362 9.18 -4.71 1.09
CA LEU A 362 9.52 -5.52 -0.08
C LEU A 362 8.68 -5.08 -1.28
N PHE A 363 9.35 -4.87 -2.42
CA PHE A 363 8.73 -4.69 -3.74
C PHE A 363 9.33 -5.71 -4.69
N ALA A 364 8.49 -6.59 -5.23
CA ALA A 364 8.93 -7.65 -6.12
C ALA A 364 8.12 -7.67 -7.42
N SER A 365 8.65 -8.32 -8.44
CA SER A 365 7.99 -8.50 -9.76
C SER A 365 7.52 -7.18 -10.37
N GLY A 366 8.43 -6.18 -10.41
CA GLY A 366 8.12 -4.86 -10.93
C GLY A 366 7.07 -4.11 -10.11
N GLY A 367 6.96 -4.40 -8.81
CA GLY A 367 6.03 -3.78 -7.88
C GLY A 367 4.62 -4.39 -7.85
N ARG A 368 4.40 -5.52 -8.54
CA ARG A 368 3.13 -6.28 -8.47
C ARG A 368 2.92 -6.94 -7.13
N VAL A 369 4.00 -7.18 -6.42
CA VAL A 369 3.99 -7.62 -5.03
C VAL A 369 4.63 -6.52 -4.20
N ALA A 370 3.90 -6.03 -3.20
CA ALA A 370 4.40 -5.17 -2.16
C ALA A 370 4.04 -5.78 -0.80
N MET A 371 4.99 -5.74 0.15
CA MET A 371 4.78 -6.24 1.50
C MET A 371 5.47 -5.33 2.50
N THR A 372 4.72 -4.86 3.48
CA THR A 372 5.22 -4.01 4.57
C THR A 372 5.19 -4.75 5.89
N SER A 373 6.28 -4.72 6.62
CA SER A 373 6.42 -5.36 7.91
C SER A 373 7.18 -4.47 8.89
N LEU A 374 6.62 -4.24 10.06
CA LEU A 374 7.39 -3.78 11.22
C LEU A 374 8.20 -4.95 11.78
N CYS A 375 9.36 -4.65 12.35
CA CYS A 375 10.21 -5.61 13.04
C CYS A 375 10.82 -4.95 14.29
N TYR A 376 10.67 -5.61 15.41
CA TYR A 376 11.22 -5.15 16.71
C TYR A 376 11.96 -6.33 17.35
N PRO A 377 13.15 -6.66 16.84
CA PRO A 377 13.92 -7.74 17.46
C PRO A 377 14.34 -7.33 18.87
N ASP A 378 14.32 -8.29 19.80
CA ASP A 378 14.81 -8.11 21.17
C ASP A 378 16.34 -7.96 21.24
N ASP A 379 17.05 -8.28 20.16
CA ASP A 379 18.49 -8.19 19.99
C ASP A 379 18.84 -7.62 18.60
N GLU A 380 20.00 -7.00 18.51
CA GLU A 380 20.47 -6.35 17.28
C GLU A 380 20.70 -7.33 16.12
N PHE A 381 20.30 -6.97 14.92
CA PHE A 381 20.74 -7.65 13.71
C PHE A 381 22.26 -7.44 13.51
N THR A 382 22.98 -8.54 13.31
CA THR A 382 24.43 -8.51 13.11
C THR A 382 24.86 -8.94 11.72
N THR A 383 24.08 -9.83 11.09
CA THR A 383 24.39 -10.37 9.78
C THR A 383 23.13 -10.52 8.93
N PHE A 384 23.32 -10.60 7.63
CA PHE A 384 22.32 -11.14 6.72
C PHE A 384 22.90 -12.26 5.88
N GLU A 385 22.06 -13.22 5.55
CA GLU A 385 22.41 -14.41 4.78
C GLU A 385 21.57 -14.42 3.49
N LEU A 386 22.24 -14.61 2.35
CA LEU A 386 21.59 -15.03 1.11
C LEU A 386 21.55 -16.56 1.10
N TYR A 387 20.39 -17.15 0.89
CA TYR A 387 20.18 -18.60 1.03
C TYR A 387 19.37 -19.19 -0.11
N ALA A 388 19.51 -20.49 -0.29
CA ALA A 388 18.62 -21.38 -1.03
C ALA A 388 18.47 -22.69 -0.25
N GLU A 389 17.30 -23.32 -0.33
CA GLU A 389 16.97 -24.59 0.36
C GLU A 389 16.38 -25.58 -0.62
N SER A 390 16.70 -26.87 -0.40
CA SER A 390 16.24 -28.01 -1.22
C SER A 390 16.53 -27.82 -2.69
N GLY A 391 17.76 -27.38 -3.03
CA GLY A 391 18.22 -27.17 -4.39
C GLY A 391 19.05 -25.92 -4.56
N ALA A 392 19.01 -25.29 -5.73
CA ALA A 392 19.84 -24.16 -6.08
C ALA A 392 19.09 -23.03 -6.79
N VAL A 393 19.58 -21.81 -6.63
CA VAL A 393 19.13 -20.63 -7.38
C VAL A 393 20.35 -19.77 -7.76
N ASN A 394 20.31 -19.14 -8.93
CA ASN A 394 21.33 -18.18 -9.33
C ASN A 394 20.89 -16.77 -8.94
N LEU A 395 21.69 -16.10 -8.12
CA LEU A 395 21.61 -14.67 -7.90
C LEU A 395 22.44 -14.00 -9.00
N LEU A 396 21.81 -13.31 -9.92
CA LEU A 396 22.46 -12.64 -11.04
C LEU A 396 23.18 -11.37 -10.60
N LYS A 397 22.55 -10.62 -9.68
CA LYS A 397 23.08 -9.37 -9.15
C LYS A 397 22.46 -9.07 -7.80
N ALA A 398 23.28 -8.57 -6.89
CA ALA A 398 22.81 -7.90 -5.69
C ALA A 398 23.49 -6.55 -5.52
N SER A 399 22.79 -5.57 -5.01
CA SER A 399 23.37 -4.32 -4.54
C SER A 399 22.78 -3.94 -3.19
N ILE A 400 23.64 -3.47 -2.30
CA ILE A 400 23.27 -2.94 -1.00
C ILE A 400 23.67 -1.48 -1.02
N ILE A 401 22.73 -0.59 -0.79
CA ILE A 401 22.89 0.86 -0.89
C ILE A 401 22.52 1.45 0.46
N GLN A 402 23.47 2.02 1.16
CA GLN A 402 23.20 2.71 2.41
C GLN A 402 22.42 4.01 2.17
N LEU A 403 21.52 4.34 3.09
CA LEU A 403 20.80 5.60 3.07
C LEU A 403 21.47 6.60 4.01
N LYS A 404 21.49 7.87 3.61
CA LYS A 404 21.98 8.97 4.45
C LYS A 404 21.00 9.25 5.56
N ASN A 405 21.49 9.33 6.79
CA ASN A 405 20.72 9.77 7.96
C ASN A 405 20.63 11.31 8.04
N GLU A 406 20.54 12.01 6.93
CA GLU A 406 20.37 13.45 6.96
C GLU A 406 18.87 13.77 7.05
N LEU A 407 18.44 14.24 8.21
CA LEU A 407 17.21 15.00 8.32
C LEU A 407 17.34 16.19 7.35
N ILE A 408 16.39 16.31 6.42
CA ILE A 408 16.25 17.50 5.57
C ILE A 408 16.08 18.67 6.54
N LYS A 409 17.10 19.52 6.60
CA LYS A 409 17.07 20.76 7.41
C LYS A 409 16.15 21.78 6.80
#